data_418814781cf96ec5d762808fb2485871
#
_entry.id   418814781cf96ec5d762808fb2485871
#
_cell.length_a   1.000
_cell.length_b   1.000
_cell.length_c   1.000
_cell.angle_alpha   90.00
_cell.angle_beta   90.00
_cell.angle_gamma   90.00
#
_symmetry.space_group_name_H-M   'P 1'
#
loop_
_entity.id
_entity.type
_entity.pdbx_description
1 polymer ?
#
loop_
_entity_poly.entity_id
_entity_poly.type
_entity_poly.pdbx_seq_one_letter_code
_entity_poly.pdbx_strand_id
1 'polypeptide(L)'
;TKQIEEITNYKIRKQNLEDEIKRIKNSNDPNKEKKIKRLEKRYTLGGLNFDAVVIADFDESLKSVSTSLLYTDVLPKNKYFITLNQWFDESLLNETDIQPLYYPSINKENFDSYKIKYFNAFNEDPNHLSLLSYDLVGLVYYLSLNSNVENLNKIFKRKNSFKGKIGIFDIKNNKINHRLNFYKIKEKELIKIF
;
A
#
# COMPACT_ATOMS: atom_id res chain seq x y z
N THR A 1 4.00 18.14 -1.89
CA THR A 1 3.14 18.56 -3.02
C THR A 1 3.94 18.92 -4.27
N LYS A 2 4.96 19.80 -4.19
CA LYS A 2 5.75 20.25 -5.36
C LYS A 2 6.38 19.10 -6.17
N GLN A 3 6.99 18.13 -5.50
CA GLN A 3 7.58 16.94 -6.15
C GLN A 3 6.52 16.10 -6.88
N ILE A 4 5.33 15.97 -6.28
CA ILE A 4 4.21 15.23 -6.89
C ILE A 4 3.69 15.99 -8.12
N GLU A 5 3.60 17.32 -8.08
CA GLU A 5 3.27 18.14 -9.25
C GLU A 5 4.25 17.93 -10.41
N GLU A 6 5.54 17.82 -10.10
CA GLU A 6 6.59 17.57 -11.09
C GLU A 6 6.47 16.16 -11.70
N ILE A 7 6.36 15.12 -10.88
CA ILE A 7 6.22 13.72 -11.32
C ILE A 7 4.95 13.51 -12.16
N THR A 8 3.88 14.19 -11.81
CA THR A 8 2.60 14.09 -12.51
C THR A 8 2.45 15.04 -13.70
N ASN A 9 3.44 15.88 -13.96
CA ASN A 9 3.37 16.96 -14.95
C ASN A 9 2.10 17.83 -14.79
N TYR A 10 1.70 18.09 -13.54
CA TYR A 10 0.41 18.70 -13.22
C TYR A 10 0.22 20.05 -13.91
N LYS A 11 1.23 20.93 -13.87
CA LYS A 11 1.15 22.26 -14.47
C LYS A 11 0.94 22.20 -15.99
N ILE A 12 1.65 21.30 -16.67
CA ILE A 12 1.49 21.10 -18.12
C ILE A 12 0.11 20.57 -18.43
N ARG A 13 -0.34 19.57 -17.68
CA ARG A 13 -1.68 18.96 -17.87
C ARG A 13 -2.81 19.95 -17.59
N LYS A 14 -2.63 20.86 -16.64
CA LYS A 14 -3.56 21.94 -16.37
C LYS A 14 -3.59 22.94 -17.52
N GLN A 15 -2.42 23.36 -18.00
CA GLN A 15 -2.29 24.26 -19.16
C GLN A 15 -2.95 23.65 -20.40
N ASN A 16 -2.72 22.36 -20.67
CA ASN A 16 -3.37 21.66 -21.79
C ASN A 16 -4.91 21.72 -21.71
N LEU A 17 -5.49 21.64 -20.51
CA LEU A 17 -6.93 21.77 -20.32
C LEU A 17 -7.42 23.18 -20.67
N GLU A 18 -6.72 24.20 -20.18
CA GLU A 18 -7.05 25.60 -20.44
C GLU A 18 -6.96 25.93 -21.93
N ASP A 19 -5.91 25.48 -22.59
CA ASP A 19 -5.70 25.68 -24.02
C ASP A 19 -6.73 24.97 -24.87
N GLU A 20 -7.11 23.73 -24.51
CA GLU A 20 -8.15 22.99 -25.21
C GLU A 20 -9.53 23.67 -25.06
N ILE A 21 -9.87 24.17 -23.87
CA ILE A 21 -11.09 24.94 -23.65
C ILE A 21 -11.09 26.21 -24.52
N LYS A 22 -9.98 26.95 -24.57
CA LYS A 22 -9.83 28.14 -25.44
C LYS A 22 -9.99 27.77 -26.92
N ARG A 23 -9.35 26.67 -27.36
CA ARG A 23 -9.45 26.18 -28.75
C ARG A 23 -10.90 25.88 -29.13
N ILE A 24 -11.63 25.19 -28.27
CA ILE A 24 -13.04 24.84 -28.55
C ILE A 24 -13.93 26.09 -28.52
N LYS A 25 -13.71 27.03 -27.59
CA LYS A 25 -14.45 28.31 -27.54
C LYS A 25 -14.35 29.06 -28.85
N ASN A 26 -13.18 29.06 -29.48
CA ASN A 26 -12.92 29.78 -30.73
C ASN A 26 -13.26 28.93 -31.98
N SER A 27 -13.74 27.72 -31.82
CA SER A 27 -14.13 26.86 -32.96
C SER A 27 -15.60 27.08 -33.38
N ASN A 28 -15.90 26.75 -34.64
CA ASN A 28 -17.26 26.76 -35.14
C ASN A 28 -18.01 25.43 -34.92
N ASP A 29 -17.58 24.64 -33.92
CA ASP A 29 -18.17 23.34 -33.62
C ASP A 29 -19.61 23.51 -33.06
N PRO A 30 -20.62 22.91 -33.68
CA PRO A 30 -22.00 23.03 -33.21
C PRO A 30 -22.22 22.43 -31.81
N ASN A 31 -21.33 21.55 -31.35
CA ASN A 31 -21.37 20.92 -30.05
C ASN A 31 -20.41 21.56 -29.01
N LYS A 32 -19.88 22.76 -29.32
CA LYS A 32 -18.84 23.39 -28.48
C LYS A 32 -19.24 23.55 -27.02
N GLU A 33 -20.46 23.98 -26.73
CA GLU A 33 -20.94 24.17 -25.35
C GLU A 33 -20.96 22.86 -24.55
N LYS A 34 -21.43 21.77 -25.17
CA LYS A 34 -21.43 20.45 -24.54
C LYS A 34 -20.01 19.93 -24.25
N LYS A 35 -19.09 20.18 -25.20
CA LYS A 35 -17.66 19.81 -25.03
C LYS A 35 -17.00 20.61 -23.92
N ILE A 36 -17.23 21.93 -23.87
CA ILE A 36 -16.71 22.82 -22.82
C ILE A 36 -17.21 22.38 -21.45
N LYS A 37 -18.54 22.22 -21.27
CA LYS A 37 -19.12 21.72 -20.02
C LYS A 37 -18.53 20.39 -19.54
N ARG A 38 -18.13 19.52 -20.48
CA ARG A 38 -17.47 18.26 -20.15
C ARG A 38 -16.01 18.47 -19.69
N LEU A 39 -15.29 19.39 -20.29
CA LEU A 39 -13.91 19.72 -19.94
C LEU A 39 -13.82 20.47 -18.62
N GLU A 40 -14.73 21.40 -18.35
CA GLU A 40 -14.82 22.16 -17.10
C GLU A 40 -15.04 21.28 -15.85
N LYS A 41 -15.48 20.04 -16.04
CA LYS A 41 -15.58 19.04 -14.96
C LYS A 41 -14.24 18.33 -14.67
N ARG A 42 -13.19 18.61 -15.43
CA ARG A 42 -11.88 18.03 -15.26
C ARG A 42 -10.93 19.04 -14.61
N TYR A 43 -9.95 18.55 -13.90
CA TYR A 43 -8.88 19.38 -13.33
C TYR A 43 -7.66 19.45 -14.24
N THR A 44 -7.45 18.44 -15.07
CA THR A 44 -6.31 18.34 -15.98
C THR A 44 -6.69 17.66 -17.31
N LEU A 45 -5.87 17.88 -18.34
CA LEU A 45 -5.97 17.19 -19.64
C LEU A 45 -4.61 16.59 -20.03
N GLY A 46 -4.63 15.31 -20.36
CA GLY A 46 -3.45 14.53 -20.73
C GLY A 46 -3.28 13.29 -19.87
N GLY A 47 -2.50 12.34 -20.41
CA GLY A 47 -2.20 11.09 -19.73
C GLY A 47 -1.09 11.23 -18.69
N LEU A 48 -1.02 10.25 -17.79
CA LEU A 48 0.13 10.00 -16.91
C LEU A 48 0.97 8.87 -17.51
N ASN A 49 2.29 8.98 -17.41
CA ASN A 49 3.21 8.00 -17.97
C ASN A 49 3.44 6.77 -17.07
N PHE A 50 2.57 6.55 -16.10
CA PHE A 50 2.61 5.42 -15.18
C PHE A 50 1.20 4.89 -14.91
N ASP A 51 1.12 3.60 -14.54
CA ASP A 51 -0.14 2.93 -14.22
C ASP A 51 -0.30 2.64 -12.73
N ALA A 52 0.79 2.72 -11.97
CA ALA A 52 0.81 2.49 -10.54
C ALA A 52 1.69 3.50 -9.83
N VAL A 53 1.33 3.81 -8.58
CA VAL A 53 2.15 4.59 -7.65
C VAL A 53 2.43 3.71 -6.44
N VAL A 54 3.71 3.56 -6.09
CA VAL A 54 4.13 2.90 -4.86
C VAL A 54 4.44 3.98 -3.83
N ILE A 55 3.67 3.99 -2.75
CA ILE A 55 3.80 4.97 -1.66
C ILE A 55 4.46 4.26 -0.48
N ALA A 56 5.73 4.56 -0.25
CA ALA A 56 6.52 3.97 0.83
C ALA A 56 6.38 4.80 2.11
N ASP A 57 5.15 4.93 2.61
CA ASP A 57 4.84 5.73 3.78
C ASP A 57 3.72 5.10 4.62
N PHE A 58 3.52 5.64 5.83
CA PHE A 58 2.57 5.13 6.82
C PHE A 58 1.78 6.28 7.45
N ASP A 59 0.71 5.96 8.14
CA ASP A 59 -0.09 6.86 8.97
C ASP A 59 -0.45 8.17 8.25
N GLU A 60 -0.28 9.30 8.91
CA GLU A 60 -0.61 10.63 8.36
C GLU A 60 0.23 11.02 7.14
N SER A 61 1.48 10.53 7.05
CA SER A 61 2.33 10.75 5.87
C SER A 61 1.74 10.08 4.63
N LEU A 62 1.27 8.84 4.75
CA LEU A 62 0.58 8.13 3.66
C LEU A 62 -0.65 8.92 3.18
N LYS A 63 -1.47 9.40 4.12
CA LYS A 63 -2.66 10.20 3.81
C LYS A 63 -2.30 11.51 3.11
N SER A 64 -1.27 12.21 3.59
CA SER A 64 -0.78 13.45 3.02
C SER A 64 -0.27 13.27 1.58
N VAL A 65 0.54 12.23 1.33
CA VAL A 65 1.04 11.90 -0.01
C VAL A 65 -0.12 11.54 -0.94
N SER A 66 -1.03 10.71 -0.46
CA SER A 66 -2.21 10.29 -1.24
C SER A 66 -3.11 11.48 -1.59
N THR A 67 -3.38 12.38 -0.64
CA THR A 67 -4.13 13.62 -0.88
C THR A 67 -3.44 14.52 -1.91
N SER A 68 -2.09 14.61 -1.87
CA SER A 68 -1.33 15.36 -2.87
C SER A 68 -1.42 14.75 -4.27
N LEU A 69 -1.50 13.41 -4.37
CA LEU A 69 -1.76 12.72 -5.63
C LEU A 69 -3.16 13.02 -6.17
N LEU A 70 -4.19 12.96 -5.30
CA LEU A 70 -5.56 13.32 -5.67
C LEU A 70 -5.65 14.78 -6.15
N TYR A 71 -4.97 15.70 -5.46
CA TYR A 71 -4.89 17.12 -5.86
C TYR A 71 -4.31 17.27 -7.28
N THR A 72 -3.36 16.44 -7.68
CA THR A 72 -2.78 16.45 -9.02
C THR A 72 -3.57 15.62 -10.05
N ASP A 73 -4.81 15.24 -9.72
CA ASP A 73 -5.71 14.46 -10.58
C ASP A 73 -5.18 13.06 -10.91
N VAL A 74 -4.44 12.47 -9.96
CA VAL A 74 -4.08 11.05 -9.96
C VAL A 74 -5.10 10.30 -9.10
N LEU A 75 -5.99 9.56 -9.74
CA LEU A 75 -7.14 8.95 -9.04
C LEU A 75 -6.97 7.43 -8.90
N PRO A 76 -7.30 6.84 -7.75
CA PRO A 76 -7.20 5.38 -7.53
C PRO A 76 -8.05 4.55 -8.49
N LYS A 77 -9.14 5.11 -9.02
CA LYS A 77 -9.98 4.44 -10.04
C LYS A 77 -9.28 4.24 -11.39
N ASN A 78 -8.22 5.01 -11.67
CA ASN A 78 -7.52 5.00 -12.95
C ASN A 78 -6.07 4.53 -12.83
N LYS A 79 -5.53 4.50 -11.61
CA LYS A 79 -4.15 4.15 -11.30
C LYS A 79 -4.10 3.29 -10.05
N TYR A 80 -3.20 2.34 -9.99
CA TYR A 80 -3.03 1.51 -8.80
C TYR A 80 -2.29 2.29 -7.72
N PHE A 81 -2.90 2.45 -6.55
CA PHE A 81 -2.26 2.96 -5.35
C PHE A 81 -1.78 1.77 -4.53
N ILE A 82 -0.48 1.58 -4.46
CA ILE A 82 0.15 0.46 -3.76
C ILE A 82 0.98 1.06 -2.63
N THR A 83 0.82 0.53 -1.43
CA THR A 83 1.64 0.94 -0.29
C THR A 83 2.37 -0.25 0.32
N LEU A 84 3.20 -0.01 1.32
CA LEU A 84 3.88 -1.05 2.07
C LEU A 84 2.91 -1.72 3.05
N ASN A 85 3.41 -2.68 3.83
CA ASN A 85 2.63 -3.33 4.87
C ASN A 85 2.07 -2.32 5.89
N GLN A 86 0.77 -2.15 5.92
CA GLN A 86 0.06 -1.22 6.82
C GLN A 86 -0.39 -1.88 8.14
N TRP A 87 0.02 -3.12 8.39
CA TRP A 87 -0.30 -3.85 9.62
C TRP A 87 -1.79 -3.86 9.98
N PHE A 88 -2.66 -3.84 8.94
CA PHE A 88 -4.12 -3.80 9.07
C PHE A 88 -4.63 -2.58 9.83
N ASP A 89 -4.06 -1.41 9.53
CA ASP A 89 -4.55 -0.14 10.05
C ASP A 89 -6.02 0.08 9.64
N GLU A 90 -6.92 0.01 10.61
CA GLU A 90 -8.35 0.16 10.39
C GLU A 90 -8.73 1.59 9.98
N SER A 91 -7.89 2.59 10.27
CA SER A 91 -8.15 3.97 9.86
C SER A 91 -8.21 4.12 8.35
N LEU A 92 -7.46 3.30 7.61
CA LEU A 92 -7.44 3.30 6.14
C LEU A 92 -8.77 2.84 5.52
N LEU A 93 -9.60 2.10 6.25
CA LEU A 93 -10.94 1.72 5.79
C LEU A 93 -11.86 2.94 5.63
N ASN A 94 -11.62 4.00 6.39
CA ASN A 94 -12.42 5.22 6.34
C ASN A 94 -11.93 6.22 5.28
N GLU A 95 -10.72 6.04 4.75
CA GLU A 95 -10.12 6.90 3.72
C GLU A 95 -10.63 6.52 2.31
N THR A 96 -11.91 6.79 2.06
CA THR A 96 -12.59 6.36 0.82
C THR A 96 -12.01 6.97 -0.46
N ASP A 97 -11.44 8.16 -0.38
CA ASP A 97 -10.94 8.90 -1.54
C ASP A 97 -9.66 8.28 -2.12
N ILE A 98 -8.88 7.58 -1.31
CA ILE A 98 -7.68 6.86 -1.74
C ILE A 98 -7.93 5.39 -2.09
N GLN A 99 -9.18 4.94 -2.05
CA GLN A 99 -9.54 3.58 -2.40
C GLN A 99 -9.88 3.44 -3.91
N PRO A 100 -9.52 2.30 -4.52
CA PRO A 100 -8.90 1.12 -3.93
C PRO A 100 -7.40 1.32 -3.61
N LEU A 101 -6.99 0.90 -2.40
CA LEU A 101 -5.61 0.90 -1.93
C LEU A 101 -5.11 -0.54 -1.83
N TYR A 102 -3.89 -0.79 -2.28
CA TYR A 102 -3.29 -2.13 -2.32
C TYR A 102 -2.05 -2.20 -1.44
N TYR A 103 -1.86 -3.31 -0.72
CA TYR A 103 -0.63 -3.53 0.05
C TYR A 103 -0.35 -5.01 0.33
N PRO A 104 0.94 -5.40 0.44
CA PRO A 104 1.32 -6.69 0.96
C PRO A 104 1.20 -6.70 2.48
N SER A 105 0.76 -7.80 3.08
CA SER A 105 0.77 -7.98 4.52
C SER A 105 0.77 -9.46 4.90
N ILE A 106 0.89 -9.72 6.20
CA ILE A 106 0.80 -11.05 6.78
C ILE A 106 -0.62 -11.63 6.64
N ASN A 107 -0.84 -12.84 7.12
CA ASN A 107 -2.20 -13.40 7.17
C ASN A 107 -3.04 -12.68 8.22
N LYS A 108 -4.20 -12.13 7.81
CA LYS A 108 -5.11 -11.36 8.66
C LYS A 108 -5.64 -12.18 9.84
N GLU A 109 -6.01 -13.43 9.63
CA GLU A 109 -6.52 -14.30 10.67
C GLU A 109 -5.46 -14.58 11.76
N ASN A 110 -4.20 -14.76 11.34
CA ASN A 110 -3.09 -14.91 12.27
C ASN A 110 -2.86 -13.64 13.10
N PHE A 111 -2.96 -12.47 12.45
CA PHE A 111 -2.86 -11.18 13.13
C PHE A 111 -3.98 -11.01 14.16
N ASP A 112 -5.23 -11.26 13.77
CA ASP A 112 -6.40 -11.13 14.66
C ASP A 112 -6.31 -12.09 15.85
N SER A 113 -5.93 -13.34 15.59
CA SER A 113 -5.70 -14.33 16.66
C SER A 113 -4.60 -13.89 17.63
N TYR A 114 -3.54 -13.26 17.14
CA TYR A 114 -2.48 -12.72 17.98
C TYR A 114 -2.97 -11.50 18.78
N LYS A 115 -3.66 -10.56 18.13
CA LYS A 115 -4.22 -9.36 18.77
C LYS A 115 -5.10 -9.73 19.98
N ILE A 116 -6.01 -10.68 19.81
CA ILE A 116 -6.87 -11.16 20.89
C ILE A 116 -6.05 -11.75 22.07
N LYS A 117 -5.05 -12.59 21.76
CA LYS A 117 -4.22 -13.21 22.80
C LYS A 117 -3.36 -12.16 23.54
N TYR A 118 -2.84 -11.21 22.81
CA TYR A 118 -2.02 -10.14 23.39
C TYR A 118 -2.87 -9.26 24.32
N PHE A 119 -4.04 -8.84 23.84
CA PHE A 119 -4.98 -8.05 24.64
C PHE A 119 -5.41 -8.77 25.91
N ASN A 120 -5.72 -10.07 25.84
CA ASN A 120 -6.08 -10.86 27.03
C ASN A 120 -4.93 -10.99 28.05
N ALA A 121 -3.68 -10.93 27.59
CA ALA A 121 -2.53 -11.05 28.47
C ALA A 121 -2.09 -9.71 29.10
N PHE A 122 -2.20 -8.60 28.35
CA PHE A 122 -1.62 -7.32 28.70
C PHE A 122 -2.63 -6.19 28.84
N ASN A 123 -3.89 -6.41 28.48
CA ASN A 123 -4.96 -5.40 28.41
C ASN A 123 -4.61 -4.19 27.56
N GLU A 124 -3.81 -4.41 26.52
CA GLU A 124 -3.36 -3.40 25.55
C GLU A 124 -3.37 -3.99 24.14
N ASP A 125 -3.49 -3.14 23.13
CA ASP A 125 -3.33 -3.56 21.74
C ASP A 125 -1.84 -3.75 21.41
N PRO A 126 -1.49 -4.82 20.67
CA PRO A 126 -0.11 -5.04 20.26
C PRO A 126 0.32 -4.03 19.21
N ASN A 127 1.53 -3.50 19.32
CA ASN A 127 2.14 -2.84 18.17
C ASN A 127 2.75 -3.88 17.22
N HIS A 128 3.07 -3.47 16.00
CA HIS A 128 3.60 -4.37 14.98
C HIS A 128 4.96 -5.00 15.35
N LEU A 129 5.79 -4.34 16.17
CA LEU A 129 7.06 -4.87 16.64
C LEU A 129 6.88 -6.03 17.62
N SER A 130 5.80 -6.04 18.40
CA SER A 130 5.51 -7.13 19.35
C SER A 130 5.26 -8.44 18.62
N LEU A 131 4.62 -8.40 17.45
CA LEU A 131 4.37 -9.58 16.63
C LEU A 131 5.68 -10.13 16.02
N LEU A 132 6.55 -9.24 15.54
CA LEU A 132 7.89 -9.63 15.06
C LEU A 132 8.73 -10.26 16.17
N SER A 133 8.71 -9.67 17.36
CA SER A 133 9.41 -10.18 18.53
C SER A 133 8.89 -11.55 18.97
N TYR A 134 7.60 -11.77 18.90
CA TYR A 134 6.98 -13.07 19.20
C TYR A 134 7.53 -14.19 18.30
N ASP A 135 7.60 -13.95 16.99
CA ASP A 135 8.13 -14.93 16.04
C ASP A 135 9.64 -15.11 16.19
N LEU A 136 10.39 -14.05 16.51
CA LEU A 136 11.82 -14.13 16.77
C LEU A 136 12.11 -15.02 18.00
N VAL A 137 11.39 -14.84 19.10
CA VAL A 137 11.53 -15.67 20.31
C VAL A 137 11.16 -17.12 19.98
N GLY A 138 10.09 -17.34 19.24
CA GLY A 138 9.70 -18.68 18.79
C GLY A 138 10.76 -19.36 17.94
N LEU A 139 11.41 -18.61 17.04
CA LEU A 139 12.52 -19.11 16.23
C LEU A 139 13.73 -19.48 17.09
N VAL A 140 14.16 -18.58 18.00
CA VAL A 140 15.28 -18.84 18.91
C VAL A 140 15.03 -20.08 19.77
N TYR A 141 13.82 -20.21 20.31
CA TYR A 141 13.43 -21.40 21.09
C TYR A 141 13.50 -22.67 20.23
N TYR A 142 12.94 -22.66 19.02
CA TYR A 142 13.04 -23.79 18.10
C TYR A 142 14.49 -24.18 17.79
N LEU A 143 15.34 -23.20 17.55
CA LEU A 143 16.76 -23.42 17.28
C LEU A 143 17.48 -24.00 18.49
N SER A 144 17.18 -23.55 19.71
CA SER A 144 17.79 -24.05 20.94
C SER A 144 17.47 -25.54 21.22
N LEU A 145 16.27 -25.96 20.85
CA LEU A 145 15.85 -27.35 21.00
C LEU A 145 16.48 -28.30 19.97
N ASN A 146 16.83 -27.80 18.79
CA ASN A 146 17.20 -28.63 17.64
C ASN A 146 18.67 -28.52 17.24
N SER A 147 19.48 -27.74 17.96
CA SER A 147 20.85 -27.47 17.50
C SER A 147 21.89 -27.35 18.60
N ASN A 148 22.97 -28.06 18.41
CA ASN A 148 24.30 -27.62 18.88
C ASN A 148 24.76 -26.49 17.96
N VAL A 149 25.55 -25.53 18.45
CA VAL A 149 26.01 -24.32 17.72
C VAL A 149 26.56 -24.63 16.32
N GLU A 150 27.20 -25.80 16.15
CA GLU A 150 27.72 -26.29 14.86
C GLU A 150 26.63 -26.59 13.82
N ASN A 151 25.40 -26.85 14.25
CA ASN A 151 24.28 -27.17 13.37
C ASN A 151 23.47 -25.94 12.93
N LEU A 152 23.62 -24.76 13.54
CA LEU A 152 22.85 -23.55 13.16
C LEU A 152 23.07 -23.19 11.70
N ASN A 153 24.30 -23.20 11.21
CA ASN A 153 24.59 -22.93 9.81
C ASN A 153 23.95 -23.95 8.85
N LYS A 154 23.78 -25.20 9.28
CA LYS A 154 23.11 -26.26 8.50
C LYS A 154 21.60 -26.01 8.48
N ILE A 155 21.02 -25.57 9.59
CA ILE A 155 19.58 -25.26 9.69
C ILE A 155 19.23 -24.07 8.80
N PHE A 156 20.01 -22.99 8.82
CA PHE A 156 19.80 -21.83 7.96
C PHE A 156 20.06 -22.09 6.47
N LYS A 157 20.85 -23.13 6.13
CA LYS A 157 21.08 -23.57 4.75
C LYS A 157 20.02 -24.54 4.24
N ARG A 158 19.12 -25.03 5.08
CA ARG A 158 18.06 -25.95 4.65
C ARG A 158 17.10 -25.22 3.68
N LYS A 159 16.55 -25.98 2.74
CA LYS A 159 15.51 -25.49 1.81
C LYS A 159 14.15 -25.29 2.48
N ASN A 160 14.01 -25.62 3.75
CA ASN A 160 12.73 -25.59 4.46
C ASN A 160 12.46 -24.20 5.01
N SER A 161 11.25 -23.74 4.79
CA SER A 161 10.74 -22.49 5.33
C SER A 161 10.41 -22.61 6.81
N PHE A 162 10.57 -21.53 7.56
CA PHE A 162 10.06 -21.40 8.92
C PHE A 162 8.60 -20.91 8.87
N LYS A 163 7.76 -21.50 9.70
CA LYS A 163 6.37 -21.10 9.85
C LYS A 163 6.16 -20.46 11.22
N GLY A 164 6.07 -19.15 11.23
CA GLY A 164 5.73 -18.37 12.42
C GLY A 164 4.28 -17.90 12.44
N LYS A 165 3.93 -17.05 13.40
CA LYS A 165 2.64 -16.39 13.49
C LYS A 165 2.47 -15.32 12.41
N ILE A 166 3.56 -14.62 12.07
CA ILE A 166 3.57 -13.63 11.00
C ILE A 166 3.34 -14.29 9.63
N GLY A 167 3.80 -15.52 9.47
CA GLY A 167 3.68 -16.26 8.23
C GLY A 167 4.85 -17.17 7.96
N ILE A 168 5.09 -17.43 6.69
CA ILE A 168 6.16 -18.31 6.22
C ILE A 168 7.33 -17.44 5.76
N PHE A 169 8.54 -17.75 6.23
CA PHE A 169 9.75 -17.05 5.81
C PHE A 169 10.92 -18.00 5.62
N ASP A 170 11.81 -17.63 4.72
CA ASP A 170 13.06 -18.31 4.43
C ASP A 170 14.24 -17.42 4.79
N ILE A 171 15.33 -18.00 5.26
CA ILE A 171 16.58 -17.29 5.48
C ILE A 171 17.58 -17.74 4.41
N LYS A 172 17.98 -16.83 3.54
CA LYS A 172 18.96 -17.07 2.48
C LYS A 172 19.96 -15.93 2.40
N ASN A 173 21.25 -16.25 2.38
CA ASN A 173 22.32 -15.25 2.24
C ASN A 173 22.21 -14.11 3.26
N ASN A 174 21.91 -14.44 4.51
CA ASN A 174 21.69 -13.50 5.63
C ASN A 174 20.50 -12.54 5.39
N LYS A 175 19.59 -12.89 4.50
CA LYS A 175 18.34 -12.12 4.24
C LYS A 175 17.12 -12.96 4.57
N ILE A 176 16.14 -12.33 5.15
CA ILE A 176 14.82 -12.93 5.40
C ILE A 176 13.94 -12.65 4.19
N ASN A 177 13.40 -13.72 3.58
CA ASN A 177 12.40 -13.63 2.53
C ASN A 177 11.05 -14.03 3.12
N HIS A 178 10.16 -13.08 3.27
CA HIS A 178 8.83 -13.28 3.83
C HIS A 178 7.82 -13.55 2.72
N ARG A 179 6.94 -14.52 2.89
CA ARG A 179 5.79 -14.75 2.01
C ARG A 179 4.62 -13.96 2.56
N LEU A 180 4.29 -12.88 1.88
CA LEU A 180 3.18 -12.04 2.23
C LEU A 180 1.95 -12.36 1.37
N ASN A 181 0.77 -12.17 1.93
CA ASN A 181 -0.47 -12.07 1.17
C ASN A 181 -0.58 -10.66 0.56
N PHE A 182 -1.43 -10.51 -0.43
CA PHE A 182 -1.72 -9.22 -1.03
C PHE A 182 -3.18 -8.86 -0.79
N TYR A 183 -3.39 -7.65 -0.29
CA TYR A 183 -4.70 -7.15 0.11
C TYR A 183 -5.10 -5.92 -0.69
N LYS A 184 -6.40 -5.70 -0.76
CA LYS A 184 -7.02 -4.50 -1.31
C LYS A 184 -8.02 -3.97 -0.30
N ILE A 185 -7.96 -2.66 -0.02
CA ILE A 185 -9.04 -1.94 0.66
C ILE A 185 -9.91 -1.32 -0.42
N LYS A 186 -11.20 -1.65 -0.43
CA LYS A 186 -12.19 -1.08 -1.33
C LYS A 186 -13.55 -1.04 -0.64
N GLU A 187 -14.25 0.09 -0.76
CA GLU A 187 -15.59 0.27 -0.19
C GLU A 187 -15.63 0.01 1.32
N LYS A 188 -14.57 0.42 2.03
CA LYS A 188 -14.35 0.20 3.48
C LYS A 188 -14.15 -1.28 3.88
N GLU A 189 -13.93 -2.14 2.93
CA GLU A 189 -13.68 -3.56 3.17
C GLU A 189 -12.24 -3.94 2.84
N LEU A 190 -11.69 -4.85 3.65
CA LEU A 190 -10.40 -5.47 3.40
C LEU A 190 -10.61 -6.79 2.66
N ILE A 191 -10.08 -6.87 1.46
CA ILE A 191 -10.22 -8.03 0.58
C ILE A 191 -8.85 -8.64 0.35
N LYS A 192 -8.67 -9.91 0.65
CA LYS A 192 -7.48 -10.67 0.26
C LYS A 192 -7.57 -10.99 -1.23
N ILE A 193 -6.48 -10.71 -1.97
CA ILE A 193 -6.42 -10.96 -3.42
C ILE A 193 -5.72 -12.29 -3.68
N PHE A 194 -4.57 -12.53 -3.01
CA PHE A 194 -3.80 -13.78 -3.05
C PHE A 194 -2.83 -13.91 -1.87
#